data_25fa3f6ac840b3afaa2bd4ae390ca43d
#
_entry.id   25fa3f6ac840b3afaa2bd4ae390ca43d
#
_cell.length_a   1.000
_cell.length_b   1.000
_cell.length_c   1.000
_cell.angle_alpha   90.00
_cell.angle_beta   90.00
_cell.angle_gamma   90.00
#
_symmetry.space_group_name_H-M   'P 1'
#
loop_
_entity.id
_entity.type
_entity.pdbx_description
1 polymer ?
#
loop_
_entity_poly.entity_id
_entity_poly.type
_entity_poly.pdbx_seq_one_letter_code
_entity_poly.pdbx_strand_id
1 'polypeptide(L)'
;IVISYWKNSKEIYDDDGLTLIIGWYDHKNMHNGGVKALGVHWGVIIQVAGILSPCVVPESTRNAMLSGLLHQSIMNGNRKEVASLTEAINFFTESA
;
A
#
# COMPACT_ATOMS: atom_id res chain seq x y z
N ILE A 1 12.65 -10.61 0.35
CA ILE A 1 11.58 -10.44 1.36
C ILE A 1 10.32 -11.10 0.87
N VAL A 2 9.72 -11.90 1.74
CA VAL A 2 8.41 -12.50 1.49
C VAL A 2 7.36 -11.69 2.24
N ILE A 3 6.33 -11.23 1.52
CA ILE A 3 5.21 -10.51 2.12
C ILE A 3 4.03 -11.48 2.18
N SER A 4 3.63 -11.84 3.41
CA SER A 4 2.64 -12.89 3.66
C SER A 4 1.26 -12.55 3.09
N TYR A 5 0.69 -13.48 2.32
CA TYR A 5 -0.67 -13.39 1.75
C TYR A 5 -0.91 -12.24 0.80
N TRP A 6 0.13 -11.50 0.42
CA TRP A 6 0.01 -10.41 -0.54
C TRP A 6 0.50 -10.86 -1.91
N LYS A 7 -0.25 -10.54 -2.96
CA LYS A 7 0.07 -10.86 -4.35
C LYS A 7 0.31 -9.57 -5.13
N ASN A 8 1.34 -9.56 -5.95
CA ASN A 8 1.68 -8.42 -6.82
C ASN A 8 1.72 -7.10 -6.06
N SER A 9 2.34 -7.12 -4.88
CA SER A 9 2.42 -5.94 -4.03
C SER A 9 3.44 -4.94 -4.55
N LYS A 10 3.15 -3.65 -4.32
CA LYS A 10 4.03 -2.56 -4.70
C LYS A 10 4.04 -1.52 -3.60
N GLU A 11 5.24 -1.08 -3.23
CA GLU A 11 5.40 0.00 -2.27
C GLU A 11 5.06 1.33 -2.93
N ILE A 12 4.20 2.13 -2.30
CA ILE A 12 3.75 3.40 -2.89
C ILE A 12 4.05 4.62 -2.00
N TYR A 13 4.47 4.41 -0.79
CA TYR A 13 4.77 5.49 0.13
C TYR A 13 5.70 5.01 1.24
N ASP A 14 6.67 5.84 1.60
CA ASP A 14 7.63 5.51 2.67
C ASP A 14 8.15 6.82 3.25
N ASP A 15 7.94 7.01 4.56
CA ASP A 15 8.45 8.18 5.27
C ASP A 15 9.40 7.81 6.41
N ASP A 16 10.02 6.62 6.32
CA ASP A 16 10.91 6.03 7.32
C ASP A 16 10.22 5.60 8.62
N GLY A 17 8.99 6.01 8.85
CA GLY A 17 8.20 5.57 9.99
C GLY A 17 7.05 4.70 9.60
N LEU A 18 6.66 4.76 8.34
CA LEU A 18 5.50 4.07 7.80
C LEU A 18 5.73 3.75 6.33
N THR A 19 5.43 2.53 5.94
CA THR A 19 5.44 2.14 4.53
C THR A 19 4.06 1.67 4.14
N LEU A 20 3.56 2.16 3.00
CA LEU A 20 2.29 1.73 2.43
C LEU A 20 2.54 0.91 1.18
N ILE A 21 1.80 -0.18 1.05
CA ILE A 21 1.82 -1.02 -0.16
C ILE A 21 0.42 -1.17 -0.70
N ILE A 22 0.33 -1.37 -2.02
CA ILE A 22 -0.91 -1.78 -2.67
C ILE A 22 -0.69 -3.15 -3.28
N GLY A 23 -1.77 -3.92 -3.41
CA GLY A 23 -1.70 -5.25 -3.99
C GLY A 23 -2.98 -5.99 -3.72
N TRP A 24 -2.92 -7.29 -3.92
CA TRP A 24 -4.06 -8.17 -3.65
C TRP A 24 -3.78 -8.94 -2.36
N TYR A 25 -4.63 -8.74 -1.36
CA TYR A 25 -4.52 -9.46 -0.09
C TYR A 25 -5.39 -10.71 -0.14
N ASP A 26 -4.74 -11.86 0.03
CA ASP A 26 -5.39 -13.16 -0.01
C ASP A 26 -5.10 -13.89 1.30
N HIS A 27 -5.95 -13.68 2.29
CA HIS A 27 -5.74 -14.20 3.64
C HIS A 27 -5.59 -15.73 3.60
N LYS A 28 -4.43 -16.22 4.07
CA LYS A 28 -4.08 -17.65 4.10
C LYS A 28 -4.16 -18.31 2.72
N ASN A 29 -4.08 -17.51 1.65
CA ASN A 29 -4.16 -18.01 0.26
C ASN A 29 -5.44 -18.79 -0.02
N MET A 30 -6.56 -18.39 0.59
CA MET A 30 -7.83 -19.12 0.52
C MET A 30 -8.92 -18.39 -0.26
N HIS A 31 -8.59 -17.30 -0.95
CA HIS A 31 -9.59 -16.43 -1.58
C HIS A 31 -9.32 -16.18 -3.06
N ASN A 32 -8.75 -17.17 -3.76
CA ASN A 32 -8.52 -17.14 -5.22
C ASN A 32 -7.82 -15.88 -5.71
N GLY A 33 -6.71 -15.53 -5.07
CA GLY A 33 -5.92 -14.35 -5.45
C GLY A 33 -6.26 -13.09 -4.69
N GLY A 34 -7.32 -13.12 -3.90
CA GLY A 34 -7.62 -12.06 -2.95
C GLY A 34 -8.34 -10.86 -3.52
N VAL A 35 -8.33 -9.77 -2.76
CA VAL A 35 -8.96 -8.50 -3.12
C VAL A 35 -7.93 -7.38 -3.07
N LYS A 36 -8.18 -6.33 -3.86
CA LYS A 36 -7.32 -5.14 -3.83
C LYS A 36 -7.32 -4.55 -2.43
N ALA A 37 -6.14 -4.26 -1.91
CA ALA A 37 -5.99 -3.76 -0.55
C ALA A 37 -4.80 -2.83 -0.43
N LEU A 38 -4.90 -1.93 0.55
CA LEU A 38 -3.79 -1.08 1.00
C LEU A 38 -3.24 -1.70 2.29
N GLY A 39 -1.93 -1.87 2.34
CA GLY A 39 -1.28 -2.43 3.52
C GLY A 39 -0.39 -1.42 4.20
N VAL A 40 -0.30 -1.52 5.52
CA VAL A 40 0.54 -0.68 6.37
C VAL A 40 1.62 -1.54 7.00
N HIS A 41 2.87 -1.11 6.85
CA HIS A 41 4.00 -1.67 7.56
C HIS A 41 4.66 -0.54 8.35
N TRP A 42 4.81 -0.75 9.66
CA TRP A 42 5.46 0.24 10.51
C TRP A 42 6.97 0.16 10.34
N GLY A 43 7.58 1.27 9.94
CA GLY A 43 8.97 1.32 9.55
C GLY A 43 9.14 1.12 8.06
N VAL A 44 10.37 0.86 7.63
CA VAL A 44 10.68 0.61 6.22
C VAL A 44 10.70 -0.89 5.93
N ILE A 45 10.33 -1.25 4.71
CA ILE A 45 10.49 -2.63 4.24
C ILE A 45 11.90 -2.76 3.71
N ILE A 46 12.74 -3.49 4.45
CA ILE A 46 14.13 -3.69 4.08
C ILE A 46 14.40 -5.16 3.78
N GLN A 47 15.55 -5.43 3.19
CA GLN A 47 16.00 -6.81 2.93
C GLN A 47 16.38 -7.48 4.23
N VAL A 48 15.43 -8.19 4.84
CA VAL A 48 15.67 -8.96 6.05
C VAL A 48 15.21 -10.39 5.83
N ALA A 49 15.78 -11.30 6.59
CA ALA A 49 15.29 -12.68 6.59
C ALA A 49 13.93 -12.72 7.30
N GLY A 50 12.96 -13.40 6.70
CA GLY A 50 11.68 -13.61 7.33
C GLY A 50 10.50 -13.19 6.45
N ILE A 51 9.34 -13.22 7.08
CA ILE A 51 8.07 -12.94 6.43
C ILE A 51 7.49 -11.67 7.04
N LEU A 52 7.17 -10.70 6.18
CA LEU A 52 6.45 -9.49 6.58
C LEU A 52 4.96 -9.70 6.34
N SER A 53 4.14 -9.16 7.22
CA SER A 53 2.70 -9.26 7.11
C SER A 53 2.08 -7.88 7.35
N PRO A 54 2.10 -6.99 6.35
CA PRO A 54 1.49 -5.67 6.50
C PRO A 54 0.02 -5.76 6.84
N CYS A 55 -0.45 -4.85 7.69
CA CYS A 55 -1.85 -4.79 8.09
C CYS A 55 -2.70 -4.21 6.96
N VAL A 56 -3.87 -4.81 6.74
CA VAL A 56 -4.82 -4.31 5.76
C VAL A 56 -5.56 -3.10 6.32
N VAL A 57 -5.64 -2.04 5.53
CA VAL A 57 -6.38 -0.82 5.89
C VAL A 57 -7.82 -0.97 5.40
N PRO A 58 -8.82 -0.72 6.25
CA PRO A 58 -10.22 -0.77 5.83
C PRO A 58 -10.50 0.20 4.68
N GLU A 59 -11.44 -0.16 3.82
CA GLU A 59 -11.74 0.59 2.60
C GLU A 59 -12.02 2.07 2.86
N SER A 60 -12.85 2.38 3.84
CA SER A 60 -13.21 3.77 4.14
C SER A 60 -12.01 4.57 4.63
N THR A 61 -11.15 3.94 5.41
CA THR A 61 -9.95 4.59 5.95
C THR A 61 -8.89 4.78 4.87
N ARG A 62 -8.75 3.82 3.96
CA ARG A 62 -7.73 3.89 2.93
C ARG A 62 -7.94 5.08 1.99
N ASN A 63 -9.18 5.40 1.65
CA ASN A 63 -9.47 6.54 0.79
C ASN A 63 -9.06 7.85 1.47
N ALA A 64 -9.35 7.99 2.75
CA ALA A 64 -8.95 9.16 3.52
C ALA A 64 -7.43 9.27 3.63
N MET A 65 -6.74 8.15 3.87
CA MET A 65 -5.28 8.15 3.98
C MET A 65 -4.62 8.56 2.67
N LEU A 66 -5.04 7.95 1.57
CA LEU A 66 -4.43 8.24 0.26
C LEU A 66 -4.70 9.67 -0.17
N SER A 67 -5.91 10.17 0.03
CA SER A 67 -6.26 11.55 -0.31
C SER A 67 -5.48 12.56 0.52
N GLY A 68 -5.34 12.30 1.83
CA GLY A 68 -4.60 13.18 2.72
C GLY A 68 -3.11 13.21 2.40
N LEU A 69 -2.52 12.05 2.14
CA LEU A 69 -1.11 11.96 1.78
C LEU A 69 -0.85 12.63 0.42
N LEU A 70 -1.75 12.43 -0.54
CA LEU A 70 -1.62 13.09 -1.84
C LEU A 70 -1.64 14.60 -1.70
N HIS A 71 -2.56 15.13 -0.87
CA HIS A 71 -2.62 16.56 -0.61
C HIS A 71 -1.31 17.07 -0.03
N GLN A 72 -0.77 16.37 0.98
CA GLN A 72 0.51 16.74 1.60
C GLN A 72 1.64 16.74 0.56
N SER A 73 1.69 15.72 -0.28
CA SER A 73 2.74 15.61 -1.29
C SER A 73 2.66 16.73 -2.31
N ILE A 74 1.46 17.14 -2.70
CA ILE A 74 1.26 18.28 -3.60
C ILE A 74 1.75 19.57 -2.93
N MET A 75 1.38 19.79 -1.67
CA MET A 75 1.79 20.98 -0.95
C MET A 75 3.30 21.05 -0.75
N ASN A 76 3.95 19.90 -0.60
CA ASN A 76 5.40 19.82 -0.43
C ASN A 76 6.17 19.82 -1.75
N GLY A 77 5.48 19.79 -2.89
CA GLY A 77 6.12 19.74 -4.20
C GLY A 77 6.85 18.43 -4.49
N ASN A 78 6.49 17.35 -3.80
CA ASN A 78 7.14 16.05 -3.97
C ASN A 78 6.49 15.29 -5.12
N ARG A 79 6.99 15.51 -6.33
CA ARG A 79 6.41 14.95 -7.55
C ARG A 79 6.43 13.43 -7.58
N LYS A 80 7.45 12.83 -7.03
CA LYS A 80 7.57 11.36 -7.00
C LYS A 80 6.47 10.75 -6.13
N GLU A 81 6.24 11.33 -4.94
CA GLU A 81 5.16 10.87 -4.07
C GLU A 81 3.79 11.10 -4.70
N VAL A 82 3.59 12.26 -5.34
CA VAL A 82 2.34 12.55 -6.04
C VAL A 82 2.06 11.47 -7.08
N ALA A 83 3.06 11.08 -7.87
CA ALA A 83 2.89 10.05 -8.89
C ALA A 83 2.54 8.70 -8.27
N SER A 84 3.24 8.30 -7.20
CA SER A 84 3.01 7.01 -6.54
C SER A 84 1.65 6.95 -5.88
N LEU A 85 1.23 8.02 -5.21
CA LEU A 85 -0.07 8.07 -4.54
C LEU A 85 -1.21 8.15 -5.55
N THR A 86 -1.01 8.84 -6.66
CA THR A 86 -1.97 8.86 -7.75
C THR A 86 -2.15 7.46 -8.34
N GLU A 87 -1.06 6.75 -8.53
CA GLU A 87 -1.11 5.35 -8.98
C GLU A 87 -1.92 4.48 -8.03
N ALA A 88 -1.72 4.66 -6.72
CA ALA A 88 -2.46 3.92 -5.71
C ALA A 88 -3.96 4.22 -5.78
N ILE A 89 -4.32 5.48 -5.90
CA ILE A 89 -5.72 5.88 -6.01
C ILE A 89 -6.36 5.26 -7.27
N ASN A 90 -5.66 5.32 -8.40
CA ASN A 90 -6.15 4.71 -9.63
C ASN A 90 -6.31 3.19 -9.51
N PHE A 91 -5.39 2.55 -8.80
CA PHE A 91 -5.47 1.11 -8.55
C PHE A 91 -6.81 0.72 -7.92
N PHE A 92 -7.29 1.54 -6.97
CA PHE A 92 -8.54 1.24 -6.26
C PHE A 92 -9.78 1.74 -7.00
N THR A 93 -9.64 2.69 -7.91
CA THR A 93 -10.79 3.22 -8.66
C THR A 93 -11.05 2.45 -9.95
N GLU A 94 -10.06 1.71 -10.45
CA GLU A 94 -10.22 0.88 -11.65
C GLU A 94 -11.01 -0.38 -11.34
N SER A 95 -11.83 -0.78 -12.28
CA SER A 95 -12.52 -2.07 -12.19
C SER A 95 -11.50 -3.20 -12.21
N ALA A 96 -11.73 -4.21 -11.40
CA ALA A 96 -10.84 -5.34 -11.31
C ALA A 96 -10.69 -6.07 -12.64
#